data_9d1f0729efe236bfcb7bc35128c2936d
#
_entry.id   9d1f0729efe236bfcb7bc35128c2936d
#
_cell.length_a   1.000
_cell.length_b   1.000
_cell.length_c   1.000
_cell.angle_alpha   90.00
_cell.angle_beta   90.00
_cell.angle_gamma   90.00
#
_symmetry.space_group_name_H-M   'P 1'
#
loop_
_entity.id
_entity.type
_entity.pdbx_description
1 polymer ?
#
loop_
_entity_poly.entity_id
_entity_poly.type
_entity_poly.pdbx_seq_one_letter_code
_entity_poly.pdbx_strand_id
1 'polypeptide(L)'
;GRVIEIFGPESSGKTTLAQHIIAEAQKLGGAAAFIDAEHAIDINYAGKLGVNIDELLVSQPDTGEQALDIVEMLVRSGALDVIVIDSVAALVPRSEIEGEMSDSSVGVQARLMSKALRKLTGVLSKSMTCAVFINQIREKIGVMFGNPETTTGGRALKFYSSVRLDIRRVGTVKEKGESVGNRTRVRVVKNKVSPPFKEVEFDIVYGEGISRMGELVDLGVESKILAKSGAWYTYGDMRIGQGRENSKAFLKENPQITDEIAAKLRESLSVTAVTSREMPEEEE
;
A
#
# COMPACT_ATOMS: atom_id res chain seq x y z
N GLY A 1 -7.38 -12.83 -3.18
CA GLY A 1 -7.07 -14.06 -2.49
C GLY A 1 -5.58 -14.26 -2.21
N ARG A 2 -4.83 -13.16 -1.96
CA ARG A 2 -3.36 -13.26 -1.83
C ARG A 2 -2.81 -12.43 -0.69
N VAL A 3 -1.61 -12.82 -0.24
CA VAL A 3 -0.83 -12.07 0.75
C VAL A 3 0.11 -11.11 0.03
N ILE A 4 0.08 -9.85 0.45
CA ILE A 4 0.96 -8.77 -0.01
C ILE A 4 1.77 -8.28 1.19
N GLU A 5 3.06 -8.00 1.01
CA GLU A 5 3.89 -7.35 2.00
C GLU A 5 4.36 -6.00 1.47
N ILE A 6 4.09 -4.92 2.23
CA ILE A 6 4.64 -3.59 2.01
C ILE A 6 5.65 -3.34 3.12
N PHE A 7 6.91 -3.14 2.77
CA PHE A 7 7.96 -2.95 3.77
C PHE A 7 8.91 -1.81 3.41
N GLY A 8 9.48 -1.20 4.42
CA GLY A 8 10.40 -0.07 4.26
C GLY A 8 10.74 0.59 5.58
N PRO A 9 11.63 1.60 5.56
CA PRO A 9 11.97 2.40 6.74
C PRO A 9 10.77 3.13 7.32
N GLU A 10 10.93 3.69 8.50
CA GLU A 10 9.93 4.61 9.07
C GLU A 10 9.69 5.81 8.15
N SER A 11 8.51 6.38 8.22
CA SER A 11 8.10 7.56 7.45
C SER A 11 8.28 7.44 5.92
N SER A 12 8.34 6.21 5.40
CA SER A 12 8.45 5.96 3.94
C SER A 12 7.10 5.99 3.20
N GLY A 13 5.96 6.04 3.93
CA GLY A 13 4.62 6.08 3.36
C GLY A 13 3.91 4.72 3.27
N LYS A 14 4.35 3.71 4.03
CA LYS A 14 3.73 2.36 4.05
C LYS A 14 2.23 2.41 4.36
N THR A 15 1.89 3.02 5.49
CA THR A 15 0.50 3.16 5.95
C THR A 15 -0.32 4.01 4.98
N THR A 16 0.23 5.09 4.45
CA THR A 16 -0.42 5.93 3.42
C THR A 16 -0.76 5.10 2.17
N LEU A 17 0.17 4.31 1.67
CA LEU A 17 -0.08 3.43 0.51
C LEU A 17 -1.17 2.40 0.82
N ALA A 18 -1.14 1.79 2.00
CA ALA A 18 -2.15 0.81 2.41
C ALA A 18 -3.54 1.43 2.57
N GLN A 19 -3.64 2.65 3.12
CA GLN A 19 -4.89 3.39 3.21
C GLN A 19 -5.45 3.76 1.83
N HIS A 20 -4.61 4.14 0.87
CA HIS A 20 -5.04 4.34 -0.52
C HIS A 20 -5.57 3.03 -1.14
N ILE A 21 -4.96 1.87 -0.84
CA ILE A 21 -5.47 0.57 -1.31
C ILE A 21 -6.88 0.32 -0.76
N ILE A 22 -7.12 0.64 0.52
CA ILE A 22 -8.47 0.56 1.13
C ILE A 22 -9.44 1.49 0.40
N ALA A 23 -9.05 2.77 0.23
CA ALA A 23 -9.90 3.76 -0.42
C ALA A 23 -10.29 3.34 -1.84
N GLU A 24 -9.35 2.81 -2.63
CA GLU A 24 -9.63 2.34 -3.98
C GLU A 24 -10.51 1.06 -3.98
N ALA A 25 -10.34 0.15 -3.01
CA ALA A 25 -11.21 -1.01 -2.87
C ALA A 25 -12.65 -0.60 -2.53
N GLN A 26 -12.83 0.34 -1.59
CA GLN A 26 -14.16 0.87 -1.22
C GLN A 26 -14.84 1.61 -2.39
N LYS A 27 -14.10 2.38 -3.20
CA LYS A 27 -14.64 3.01 -4.42
C LYS A 27 -15.20 2.01 -5.43
N LEU A 28 -14.68 0.78 -5.42
CA LEU A 28 -15.18 -0.31 -6.25
C LEU A 28 -16.32 -1.10 -5.58
N GLY A 29 -16.83 -0.62 -4.46
CA GLY A 29 -17.89 -1.27 -3.68
C GLY A 29 -17.39 -2.39 -2.77
N GLY A 30 -16.07 -2.52 -2.58
CA GLY A 30 -15.47 -3.53 -1.72
C GLY A 30 -15.47 -3.16 -0.25
N ALA A 31 -15.55 -4.17 0.63
CA ALA A 31 -15.44 -4.01 2.06
C ALA A 31 -14.00 -4.15 2.55
N ALA A 32 -13.62 -3.34 3.54
CA ALA A 32 -12.24 -3.28 4.04
C ALA A 32 -12.16 -3.37 5.56
N ALA A 33 -11.05 -3.94 6.06
CA ALA A 33 -10.71 -3.93 7.47
C ALA A 33 -9.27 -3.45 7.68
N PHE A 34 -9.04 -2.79 8.82
CA PHE A 34 -7.73 -2.32 9.26
C PHE A 34 -7.44 -2.84 10.67
N ILE A 35 -6.41 -3.66 10.78
CA ILE A 35 -5.92 -4.20 12.07
C ILE A 35 -4.76 -3.32 12.51
N ASP A 36 -5.04 -2.41 13.43
CA ASP A 36 -4.10 -1.42 13.95
C ASP A 36 -3.39 -1.95 15.19
N ALA A 37 -2.36 -2.75 14.97
CA ALA A 37 -1.53 -3.29 16.05
C ALA A 37 -0.56 -2.27 16.64
N GLU A 38 -0.31 -1.15 15.96
CA GLU A 38 0.51 -0.03 16.47
C GLU A 38 -0.30 0.97 17.30
N HIS A 39 -1.66 0.88 17.29
CA HIS A 39 -2.57 1.83 17.93
C HIS A 39 -2.35 3.28 17.47
N ALA A 40 -2.06 3.48 16.19
CA ALA A 40 -1.58 4.74 15.63
C ALA A 40 -2.37 5.24 14.41
N ILE A 41 -3.52 4.62 14.10
CA ILE A 41 -4.33 5.06 12.96
C ILE A 41 -4.91 6.46 13.19
N ASP A 42 -4.64 7.37 12.26
CA ASP A 42 -5.28 8.67 12.19
C ASP A 42 -6.50 8.58 11.25
N ILE A 43 -7.69 8.54 11.86
CA ILE A 43 -8.97 8.43 11.16
C ILE A 43 -9.22 9.67 10.29
N ASN A 44 -8.83 10.86 10.74
CA ASN A 44 -9.01 12.09 9.96
C ASN A 44 -8.11 12.09 8.72
N TYR A 45 -6.88 11.61 8.87
CA TYR A 45 -5.98 11.46 7.74
C TYR A 45 -6.48 10.40 6.76
N ALA A 46 -6.92 9.23 7.23
CA ALA A 46 -7.50 8.19 6.40
C ALA A 46 -8.71 8.72 5.58
N GLY A 47 -9.60 9.51 6.20
CA GLY A 47 -10.70 10.17 5.50
C GLY A 47 -10.23 11.12 4.38
N LYS A 48 -9.16 11.89 4.62
CA LYS A 48 -8.56 12.77 3.59
C LYS A 48 -7.96 11.98 2.41
N LEU A 49 -7.49 10.75 2.65
CA LEU A 49 -7.02 9.85 1.60
C LEU A 49 -8.16 9.21 0.78
N GLY A 50 -9.40 9.45 1.17
CA GLY A 50 -10.60 8.94 0.50
C GLY A 50 -11.14 7.64 1.08
N VAL A 51 -10.67 7.23 2.26
CA VAL A 51 -11.24 6.09 2.98
C VAL A 51 -12.62 6.45 3.52
N ASN A 52 -13.63 5.66 3.22
CA ASN A 52 -14.93 5.74 3.86
C ASN A 52 -14.82 5.16 5.28
N ILE A 53 -14.72 6.05 6.25
CA ILE A 53 -14.47 5.69 7.65
C ILE A 53 -15.66 4.98 8.27
N ASP A 54 -16.89 5.34 7.88
CA ASP A 54 -18.12 4.76 8.42
C ASP A 54 -18.28 3.28 8.03
N GLU A 55 -17.65 2.85 6.93
CA GLU A 55 -17.67 1.48 6.43
C GLU A 55 -16.36 0.72 6.71
N LEU A 56 -15.36 1.36 7.32
CA LEU A 56 -14.10 0.72 7.65
C LEU A 56 -14.20 -0.05 8.97
N LEU A 57 -13.97 -1.36 8.93
CA LEU A 57 -13.81 -2.14 10.15
C LEU A 57 -12.40 -1.91 10.73
N VAL A 58 -12.32 -1.33 11.93
CA VAL A 58 -11.06 -1.11 12.64
C VAL A 58 -11.00 -1.99 13.88
N SER A 59 -9.87 -2.64 14.10
CA SER A 59 -9.60 -3.43 15.32
C SER A 59 -8.21 -3.11 15.85
N GLN A 60 -8.09 -2.94 17.16
CA GLN A 60 -6.85 -2.64 17.87
C GLN A 60 -6.57 -3.76 18.88
N PRO A 61 -5.97 -4.87 18.46
CA PRO A 61 -5.68 -6.04 19.31
C PRO A 61 -4.49 -5.78 20.23
N ASP A 62 -4.52 -6.39 21.43
CA ASP A 62 -3.45 -6.28 22.43
C ASP A 62 -2.29 -7.25 22.18
N THR A 63 -2.52 -8.36 21.48
CA THR A 63 -1.51 -9.40 21.22
C THR A 63 -1.48 -9.82 19.76
N GLY A 64 -0.33 -10.34 19.33
CA GLY A 64 -0.17 -10.86 17.98
C GLY A 64 -1.11 -12.03 17.65
N GLU A 65 -1.37 -12.92 18.64
CA GLU A 65 -2.32 -14.01 18.51
C GLU A 65 -3.73 -13.48 18.28
N GLN A 66 -4.18 -12.51 19.10
CA GLN A 66 -5.50 -11.91 18.97
C GLN A 66 -5.66 -11.23 17.60
N ALA A 67 -4.66 -10.47 17.18
CA ALA A 67 -4.66 -9.84 15.84
C ALA A 67 -4.87 -10.86 14.73
N LEU A 68 -4.10 -11.94 14.73
CA LEU A 68 -4.13 -12.95 13.67
C LEU A 68 -5.39 -13.83 13.73
N ASP A 69 -5.95 -14.07 14.93
CA ASP A 69 -7.23 -14.76 15.08
C ASP A 69 -8.39 -13.89 14.55
N ILE A 70 -8.38 -12.57 14.79
CA ILE A 70 -9.34 -11.61 14.21
C ILE A 70 -9.22 -11.61 12.68
N VAL A 71 -8.01 -11.54 12.14
CA VAL A 71 -7.76 -11.63 10.69
C VAL A 71 -8.34 -12.93 10.13
N GLU A 72 -8.09 -14.08 10.77
CA GLU A 72 -8.61 -15.38 10.32
C GLU A 72 -10.13 -15.39 10.31
N MET A 73 -10.77 -14.88 11.36
CA MET A 73 -12.23 -14.82 11.48
C MET A 73 -12.86 -13.94 10.41
N LEU A 74 -12.33 -12.72 10.22
CA LEU A 74 -12.82 -11.77 9.21
C LEU A 74 -12.64 -12.31 7.79
N VAL A 75 -11.51 -12.94 7.48
CA VAL A 75 -11.27 -13.54 6.17
C VAL A 75 -12.19 -14.73 5.92
N ARG A 76 -12.46 -15.56 6.95
CA ARG A 76 -13.39 -16.70 6.84
C ARG A 76 -14.83 -16.29 6.58
N SER A 77 -15.23 -15.09 6.98
CA SER A 77 -16.59 -14.59 6.68
C SER A 77 -16.86 -14.44 5.19
N GLY A 78 -15.78 -14.27 4.37
CA GLY A 78 -15.90 -14.02 2.95
C GLY A 78 -16.45 -12.63 2.58
N ALA A 79 -16.69 -11.77 3.58
CA ALA A 79 -17.30 -10.46 3.39
C ALA A 79 -16.28 -9.34 3.05
N LEU A 80 -14.97 -9.60 3.16
CA LEU A 80 -13.95 -8.59 2.95
C LEU A 80 -13.20 -8.77 1.64
N ASP A 81 -12.97 -7.68 0.92
CA ASP A 81 -12.12 -7.62 -0.26
C ASP A 81 -10.66 -7.35 0.11
N VAL A 82 -10.44 -6.48 1.10
CA VAL A 82 -9.10 -6.16 1.59
C VAL A 82 -9.02 -6.11 3.11
N ILE A 83 -7.94 -6.62 3.68
CA ILE A 83 -7.59 -6.48 5.08
C ILE A 83 -6.15 -6.01 5.20
N VAL A 84 -5.91 -4.93 5.94
CA VAL A 84 -4.58 -4.38 6.23
C VAL A 84 -4.20 -4.71 7.66
N ILE A 85 -2.96 -5.12 7.87
CA ILE A 85 -2.37 -5.37 9.20
C ILE A 85 -1.18 -4.41 9.35
N ASP A 86 -1.30 -3.43 10.24
CA ASP A 86 -0.28 -2.41 10.52
C ASP A 86 0.14 -2.45 12.00
N SER A 87 1.33 -2.91 12.31
CA SER A 87 2.30 -3.57 11.47
C SER A 87 2.73 -4.93 12.05
N VAL A 88 3.40 -5.75 11.22
CA VAL A 88 3.96 -7.04 11.71
C VAL A 88 4.92 -6.83 12.89
N ALA A 89 5.64 -5.70 12.92
CA ALA A 89 6.56 -5.38 14.01
C ALA A 89 5.87 -5.26 15.37
N ALA A 90 4.60 -4.84 15.38
CA ALA A 90 3.78 -4.66 16.58
C ALA A 90 2.98 -5.91 16.98
N LEU A 91 3.05 -7.00 16.21
CA LEU A 91 2.42 -8.27 16.56
C LEU A 91 3.25 -8.98 17.64
N VAL A 92 3.17 -8.50 18.89
CA VAL A 92 3.88 -9.06 20.02
C VAL A 92 3.18 -10.33 20.48
N PRO A 93 3.88 -11.47 20.59
CA PRO A 93 3.31 -12.70 21.14
C PRO A 93 2.86 -12.54 22.59
N ARG A 94 1.74 -13.17 22.96
CA ARG A 94 1.20 -13.13 24.32
C ARG A 94 2.25 -13.54 25.36
N SER A 95 3.02 -14.60 25.09
CA SER A 95 4.07 -15.08 25.99
C SER A 95 5.19 -14.07 26.22
N GLU A 96 5.38 -13.13 25.31
CA GLU A 96 6.34 -12.03 25.44
C GLU A 96 5.77 -10.89 26.28
N ILE A 97 4.46 -10.66 26.20
CA ILE A 97 3.77 -9.65 27.02
C ILE A 97 3.62 -10.09 28.48
N GLU A 98 3.31 -11.38 28.70
CA GLU A 98 3.10 -11.98 30.02
C GLU A 98 4.42 -12.39 30.71
N GLY A 99 5.53 -12.48 29.95
CA GLY A 99 6.86 -12.84 30.45
C GLY A 99 7.56 -11.71 31.21
N GLU A 100 8.65 -12.04 31.87
CA GLU A 100 9.51 -11.06 32.53
C GLU A 100 10.41 -10.35 31.50
N MET A 101 10.85 -9.13 31.81
CA MET A 101 11.76 -8.36 30.95
C MET A 101 13.10 -9.05 30.68
N SER A 102 13.49 -10.00 31.53
CA SER A 102 14.70 -10.82 31.39
C SER A 102 14.53 -12.04 30.49
N ASP A 103 13.30 -12.38 30.10
CA ASP A 103 13.02 -13.60 29.35
C ASP A 103 13.50 -13.49 27.90
N SER A 104 14.05 -14.59 27.39
CA SER A 104 14.48 -14.65 26.00
C SER A 104 13.31 -14.98 25.07
N SER A 105 12.87 -14.02 24.26
CA SER A 105 11.78 -14.16 23.30
C SER A 105 12.24 -14.49 21.86
N VAL A 106 13.47 -14.97 21.69
CA VAL A 106 14.07 -15.19 20.37
C VAL A 106 13.22 -16.12 19.50
N GLY A 107 12.72 -15.57 18.40
CA GLY A 107 12.00 -16.32 17.37
C GLY A 107 10.53 -16.65 17.66
N VAL A 108 9.96 -16.22 18.79
CA VAL A 108 8.55 -16.48 19.13
C VAL A 108 7.63 -15.84 18.10
N GLN A 109 7.85 -14.55 17.78
CA GLN A 109 7.10 -13.84 16.73
C GLN A 109 7.22 -14.52 15.35
N ALA A 110 8.41 -15.02 15.00
CA ALA A 110 8.61 -15.72 13.73
C ALA A 110 7.83 -17.04 13.65
N ARG A 111 7.70 -17.76 14.76
CA ARG A 111 6.88 -18.97 14.86
C ARG A 111 5.40 -18.66 14.77
N LEU A 112 4.94 -17.59 15.44
CA LEU A 112 3.57 -17.09 15.37
C LEU A 112 3.20 -16.76 13.91
N MET A 113 4.01 -15.94 13.24
CA MET A 113 3.80 -15.58 11.84
C MET A 113 3.79 -16.80 10.90
N SER A 114 4.70 -17.76 11.11
CA SER A 114 4.74 -18.97 10.30
C SER A 114 3.50 -19.83 10.47
N LYS A 115 2.97 -19.95 11.70
CA LYS A 115 1.74 -20.68 12.01
C LYS A 115 0.53 -19.99 11.40
N ALA A 116 0.42 -18.67 11.58
CA ALA A 116 -0.70 -17.88 11.07
C ALA A 116 -0.76 -17.89 9.54
N LEU A 117 0.33 -17.60 8.84
CA LEU A 117 0.35 -17.54 7.38
C LEU A 117 0.06 -18.91 6.73
N ARG A 118 0.46 -20.01 7.38
CA ARG A 118 0.10 -21.36 6.93
C ARG A 118 -1.42 -21.57 6.96
N LYS A 119 -2.11 -21.09 8.00
CA LYS A 119 -3.57 -21.16 8.11
C LYS A 119 -4.25 -20.18 7.13
N LEU A 120 -3.80 -18.92 7.12
CA LEU A 120 -4.43 -17.84 6.37
C LEU A 120 -4.37 -18.03 4.86
N THR A 121 -3.27 -18.57 4.31
CA THR A 121 -3.09 -18.69 2.85
C THR A 121 -4.23 -19.47 2.19
N GLY A 122 -4.67 -20.57 2.81
CA GLY A 122 -5.76 -21.37 2.26
C GLY A 122 -7.12 -20.70 2.37
N VAL A 123 -7.34 -19.95 3.45
CA VAL A 123 -8.61 -19.21 3.68
C VAL A 123 -8.70 -18.00 2.76
N LEU A 124 -7.62 -17.22 2.65
CA LEU A 124 -7.51 -16.08 1.76
C LEU A 124 -7.79 -16.44 0.30
N SER A 125 -7.24 -17.58 -0.16
CA SER A 125 -7.47 -18.05 -1.53
C SER A 125 -8.93 -18.40 -1.79
N LYS A 126 -9.66 -18.89 -0.78
CA LYS A 126 -11.09 -19.24 -0.91
C LYS A 126 -12.00 -18.02 -0.81
N SER A 127 -11.72 -17.11 0.12
CA SER A 127 -12.50 -15.88 0.33
C SER A 127 -12.21 -14.80 -0.72
N MET A 128 -11.14 -14.95 -1.50
CA MET A 128 -10.64 -13.94 -2.44
C MET A 128 -10.21 -12.62 -1.77
N THR A 129 -10.11 -12.57 -0.45
CA THR A 129 -9.65 -11.40 0.31
C THR A 129 -8.17 -11.13 0.04
N CYS A 130 -7.80 -9.89 -0.21
CA CYS A 130 -6.42 -9.44 -0.29
C CYS A 130 -5.92 -9.06 1.11
N ALA A 131 -4.91 -9.76 1.63
CA ALA A 131 -4.30 -9.43 2.92
C ALA A 131 -2.99 -8.66 2.71
N VAL A 132 -2.94 -7.42 3.19
CA VAL A 132 -1.79 -6.52 3.11
C VAL A 132 -1.13 -6.43 4.48
N PHE A 133 0.10 -6.92 4.58
CA PHE A 133 0.93 -6.82 5.78
C PHE A 133 1.93 -5.68 5.62
N ILE A 134 1.84 -4.69 6.50
CA ILE A 134 2.85 -3.65 6.62
C ILE A 134 3.98 -4.16 7.50
N ASN A 135 5.23 -3.93 7.10
CA ASN A 135 6.39 -4.43 7.82
C ASN A 135 7.50 -3.38 7.90
N GLN A 136 8.25 -3.44 8.98
CA GLN A 136 9.40 -2.58 9.22
C GLN A 136 10.70 -3.29 8.84
N ILE A 137 11.71 -2.50 8.48
CA ILE A 137 13.06 -2.99 8.23
C ILE A 137 13.84 -2.96 9.57
N ARG A 138 14.65 -3.98 9.77
CA ARG A 138 15.64 -4.09 10.84
C ARG A 138 16.99 -4.46 10.23
N GLU A 139 18.04 -4.07 10.85
CA GLU A 139 19.39 -4.44 10.45
C GLU A 139 19.88 -5.66 11.23
N LYS A 140 20.49 -6.60 10.54
CA LYS A 140 21.15 -7.74 11.15
C LYS A 140 22.53 -7.32 11.64
N ILE A 141 22.78 -7.49 12.91
CA ILE A 141 24.08 -7.25 13.51
C ILE A 141 25.10 -8.27 12.97
N GLY A 142 26.30 -7.81 12.63
CA GLY A 142 27.43 -8.67 12.22
C GLY A 142 27.45 -9.09 10.74
N VAL A 143 26.60 -8.54 9.89
CA VAL A 143 26.68 -8.77 8.44
C VAL A 143 27.72 -7.81 7.83
N MET A 144 28.92 -8.31 7.56
CA MET A 144 30.00 -7.50 6.95
C MET A 144 29.88 -7.39 5.42
N PHE A 145 29.22 -8.35 4.77
CA PHE A 145 29.05 -8.38 3.32
C PHE A 145 27.61 -8.68 2.93
N GLY A 146 27.11 -8.05 1.86
CA GLY A 146 25.74 -8.18 1.38
C GLY A 146 24.76 -7.19 2.03
N ASN A 147 23.46 -7.42 1.88
CA ASN A 147 22.44 -6.55 2.43
C ASN A 147 22.10 -6.95 3.87
N PRO A 148 22.39 -6.11 4.88
CA PRO A 148 22.06 -6.40 6.28
C PRO A 148 20.57 -6.27 6.58
N GLU A 149 19.80 -5.61 5.72
CA GLU A 149 18.39 -5.34 5.97
C GLU A 149 17.53 -6.63 5.98
N THR A 150 16.66 -6.71 6.95
CA THR A 150 15.66 -7.78 7.07
C THR A 150 14.36 -7.22 7.57
N THR A 151 13.24 -7.91 7.30
CA THR A 151 11.94 -7.55 7.84
C THR A 151 11.66 -8.32 9.13
N THR A 152 10.79 -7.75 10.00
CA THR A 152 10.37 -8.40 11.25
C THR A 152 9.48 -9.62 10.99
N GLY A 153 9.22 -10.45 12.01
CA GLY A 153 8.37 -11.64 11.88
C GLY A 153 9.02 -12.81 11.14
N GLY A 154 10.34 -12.80 10.96
CA GLY A 154 11.10 -13.90 10.37
C GLY A 154 10.99 -13.99 8.84
N ARG A 155 11.06 -15.23 8.30
CA ARG A 155 11.06 -15.46 6.84
C ARG A 155 9.69 -15.80 6.26
N ALA A 156 8.65 -15.95 7.09
CA ALA A 156 7.36 -16.48 6.64
C ALA A 156 6.71 -15.61 5.56
N LEU A 157 6.64 -14.29 5.76
CA LEU A 157 6.09 -13.37 4.77
C LEU A 157 6.87 -13.40 3.45
N LYS A 158 8.19 -13.53 3.48
CA LYS A 158 9.01 -13.64 2.25
C LYS A 158 8.60 -14.83 1.37
N PHE A 159 8.16 -15.93 1.98
CA PHE A 159 7.71 -17.12 1.27
C PHE A 159 6.24 -17.04 0.86
N TYR A 160 5.36 -16.67 1.80
CA TYR A 160 3.90 -16.68 1.60
C TYR A 160 3.39 -15.52 0.74
N SER A 161 4.03 -14.35 0.78
CA SER A 161 3.62 -13.21 -0.05
C SER A 161 3.68 -13.54 -1.55
N SER A 162 2.63 -13.16 -2.25
CA SER A 162 2.61 -13.18 -3.72
C SER A 162 3.24 -11.93 -4.31
N VAL A 163 3.09 -10.79 -3.64
CA VAL A 163 3.70 -9.51 -4.01
C VAL A 163 4.42 -8.96 -2.80
N ARG A 164 5.62 -8.38 -3.01
CA ARG A 164 6.38 -7.66 -2.01
C ARG A 164 6.85 -6.33 -2.57
N LEU A 165 6.51 -5.26 -1.85
CA LEU A 165 6.80 -3.89 -2.23
C LEU A 165 7.79 -3.28 -1.22
N ASP A 166 8.96 -2.88 -1.72
CA ASP A 166 9.95 -2.09 -0.97
C ASP A 166 9.66 -0.61 -1.21
N ILE A 167 9.24 0.11 -0.18
CA ILE A 167 8.89 1.52 -0.25
C ILE A 167 9.93 2.37 0.47
N ARG A 168 10.46 3.39 -0.21
CA ARG A 168 11.55 4.26 0.26
C ARG A 168 11.26 5.73 -0.04
N ARG A 169 11.51 6.58 0.95
CA ARG A 169 11.63 8.02 0.69
C ARG A 169 12.95 8.27 -0.03
N VAL A 170 12.90 8.91 -1.20
CA VAL A 170 14.08 9.23 -2.03
C VAL A 170 14.34 10.73 -2.14
N GLY A 171 13.40 11.57 -1.72
CA GLY A 171 13.54 13.02 -1.75
C GLY A 171 12.48 13.75 -0.96
N THR A 172 12.53 15.07 -1.00
CA THR A 172 11.55 15.96 -0.39
C THR A 172 10.91 16.81 -1.48
N VAL A 173 9.58 16.86 -1.49
CA VAL A 173 8.82 17.76 -2.37
C VAL A 173 8.74 19.12 -1.68
N LYS A 174 9.16 20.16 -2.41
CA LYS A 174 9.12 21.54 -1.92
C LYS A 174 8.24 22.41 -2.80
N GLU A 175 7.42 23.24 -2.20
CA GLU A 175 6.60 24.24 -2.87
C GLU A 175 6.90 25.61 -2.23
N LYS A 176 7.26 26.60 -3.07
CA LYS A 176 7.64 27.95 -2.63
C LYS A 176 8.72 27.99 -1.52
N GLY A 177 9.59 26.97 -1.49
CA GLY A 177 10.65 26.84 -0.49
C GLY A 177 10.31 26.03 0.75
N GLU A 178 9.05 25.71 0.99
CA GLU A 178 8.58 24.90 2.11
C GLU A 178 8.46 23.43 1.74
N SER A 179 8.70 22.54 2.69
CA SER A 179 8.54 21.08 2.50
C SER A 179 7.07 20.72 2.60
N VAL A 180 6.46 20.33 1.48
CA VAL A 180 5.04 19.96 1.38
C VAL A 180 4.81 18.46 1.27
N GLY A 181 5.87 17.66 1.09
CA GLY A 181 5.73 16.22 0.93
C GLY A 181 7.06 15.50 0.72
N ASN A 182 6.95 14.23 0.40
CA ASN A 182 8.09 13.35 0.13
C ASN A 182 7.99 12.75 -1.27
N ARG A 183 9.10 12.72 -2.00
CA ARG A 183 9.27 11.85 -3.17
C ARG A 183 9.53 10.44 -2.67
N THR A 184 8.70 9.51 -3.08
CA THR A 184 8.70 8.13 -2.62
C THR A 184 8.89 7.20 -3.80
N ARG A 185 9.72 6.18 -3.62
CA ARG A 185 9.96 5.12 -4.59
C ARG A 185 9.43 3.81 -4.06
N VAL A 186 8.68 3.10 -4.90
CA VAL A 186 8.22 1.72 -4.64
C VAL A 186 8.86 0.79 -5.65
N ARG A 187 9.53 -0.24 -5.15
CA ARG A 187 10.10 -1.31 -5.95
C ARG A 187 9.40 -2.63 -5.71
N VAL A 188 8.96 -3.28 -6.77
CA VAL A 188 8.35 -4.61 -6.72
C VAL A 188 9.45 -5.67 -6.65
N VAL A 189 9.82 -6.08 -5.44
CA VAL A 189 10.94 -7.03 -5.23
C VAL A 189 10.54 -8.50 -5.39
N LYS A 190 9.24 -8.78 -5.36
CA LYS A 190 8.66 -10.10 -5.65
C LYS A 190 7.28 -9.93 -6.24
N ASN A 191 6.98 -10.69 -7.28
CA ASN A 191 5.64 -10.75 -7.85
C ASN A 191 5.42 -12.14 -8.46
N LYS A 192 4.34 -12.82 -8.04
CA LYS A 192 3.93 -14.14 -8.57
C LYS A 192 2.80 -14.04 -9.60
N VAL A 193 2.24 -12.85 -9.81
CA VAL A 193 1.08 -12.63 -10.69
C VAL A 193 1.41 -11.77 -11.91
N SER A 194 2.61 -11.18 -11.96
CA SER A 194 3.13 -10.36 -13.06
C SER A 194 4.66 -10.33 -13.01
N PRO A 195 5.38 -9.90 -14.07
CA PRO A 195 6.83 -9.71 -14.01
C PRO A 195 7.26 -8.80 -12.86
N PRO A 196 8.21 -9.23 -12.01
CA PRO A 196 8.72 -8.45 -10.88
C PRO A 196 9.73 -7.39 -11.32
N PHE A 197 10.32 -6.68 -10.33
CA PHE A 197 11.42 -5.72 -10.47
C PHE A 197 11.05 -4.42 -11.18
N LYS A 198 9.76 -4.13 -11.37
CA LYS A 198 9.30 -2.80 -11.75
C LYS A 198 9.49 -1.84 -10.57
N GLU A 199 9.73 -0.58 -10.91
CA GLU A 199 9.95 0.50 -9.97
C GLU A 199 9.13 1.71 -10.40
N VAL A 200 8.56 2.45 -9.44
CA VAL A 200 7.81 3.68 -9.68
C VAL A 200 8.14 4.69 -8.59
N GLU A 201 8.23 5.96 -8.99
CA GLU A 201 8.36 7.07 -8.06
C GLU A 201 7.15 7.99 -8.15
N PHE A 202 6.65 8.41 -6.99
CA PHE A 202 5.54 9.34 -6.86
C PHE A 202 5.72 10.25 -5.66
N ASP A 203 4.94 11.32 -5.62
CA ASP A 203 4.93 12.24 -4.50
C ASP A 203 3.84 11.85 -3.50
N ILE A 204 4.18 11.86 -2.21
CA ILE A 204 3.24 11.83 -1.10
C ILE A 204 3.20 13.24 -0.53
N VAL A 205 2.07 13.93 -0.66
CA VAL A 205 1.83 15.29 -0.15
C VAL A 205 1.24 15.20 1.25
N TYR A 206 1.75 16.00 2.19
CA TYR A 206 1.26 16.01 3.57
C TYR A 206 -0.20 16.42 3.63
N GLY A 207 -1.02 15.61 4.28
CA GLY A 207 -2.46 15.85 4.42
C GLY A 207 -3.32 15.48 3.20
N GLU A 208 -2.71 15.18 2.02
CA GLU A 208 -3.43 14.79 0.80
C GLU A 208 -3.12 13.35 0.34
N GLY A 209 -1.94 12.81 0.72
CA GLY A 209 -1.50 11.47 0.32
C GLY A 209 -0.81 11.45 -1.05
N ILE A 210 -0.99 10.34 -1.79
CA ILE A 210 -0.34 10.14 -3.10
C ILE A 210 -0.91 11.13 -4.12
N SER A 211 -0.02 11.90 -4.76
CA SER A 211 -0.37 12.94 -5.72
C SER A 211 -0.75 12.37 -7.08
N ARG A 212 -2.01 11.96 -7.25
CA ARG A 212 -2.51 11.45 -8.54
C ARG A 212 -2.25 12.41 -9.71
N MET A 213 -2.46 13.71 -9.50
CA MET A 213 -2.22 14.71 -10.55
C MET A 213 -0.74 14.81 -10.92
N GLY A 214 0.15 14.67 -9.92
CA GLY A 214 1.59 14.62 -10.16
C GLY A 214 2.00 13.42 -10.99
N GLU A 215 1.46 12.25 -10.70
CA GLU A 215 1.72 11.02 -11.48
C GLU A 215 1.21 11.15 -12.92
N LEU A 216 0.00 11.70 -13.12
CA LEU A 216 -0.55 11.90 -14.46
C LEU A 216 0.32 12.83 -15.30
N VAL A 217 0.88 13.89 -14.71
CA VAL A 217 1.82 14.79 -15.41
C VAL A 217 3.13 14.07 -15.72
N ASP A 218 3.73 13.38 -14.76
CA ASP A 218 5.03 12.73 -14.90
C ASP A 218 4.94 11.57 -15.92
N LEU A 219 4.00 10.65 -15.75
CA LEU A 219 3.76 9.52 -16.65
C LEU A 219 3.25 9.97 -18.02
N GLY A 220 2.44 11.02 -18.06
CA GLY A 220 1.95 11.61 -19.31
C GLY A 220 3.08 12.12 -20.20
N VAL A 221 4.10 12.73 -19.61
CA VAL A 221 5.30 13.17 -20.33
C VAL A 221 6.16 11.97 -20.75
N GLU A 222 6.37 11.02 -19.86
CA GLU A 222 7.15 9.81 -20.14
C GLU A 222 6.53 8.99 -21.29
N SER A 223 5.22 8.84 -21.29
CA SER A 223 4.45 8.12 -22.31
C SER A 223 4.15 8.96 -23.57
N LYS A 224 4.67 10.19 -23.64
CA LYS A 224 4.44 11.13 -24.77
C LYS A 224 2.96 11.48 -25.02
N ILE A 225 2.10 11.27 -24.05
CA ILE A 225 0.70 11.72 -24.07
C ILE A 225 0.63 13.22 -23.79
N LEU A 226 1.51 13.69 -22.90
CA LEU A 226 1.76 15.12 -22.69
C LEU A 226 3.09 15.50 -23.36
N ALA A 227 3.09 16.62 -24.06
CA ALA A 227 4.33 17.20 -24.54
C ALA A 227 4.88 18.22 -23.55
N LYS A 228 6.21 18.21 -23.37
CA LYS A 228 6.93 19.20 -22.54
C LYS A 228 7.92 19.94 -23.41
N SER A 229 7.75 21.27 -23.53
CA SER A 229 8.65 22.17 -24.26
C SER A 229 9.13 23.27 -23.31
N GLY A 230 10.39 23.20 -22.90
CA GLY A 230 10.93 24.06 -21.84
C GLY A 230 10.14 23.90 -20.54
N ALA A 231 9.53 24.99 -20.06
CA ALA A 231 8.69 24.98 -18.86
C ALA A 231 7.20 24.66 -19.16
N TRP A 232 6.80 24.57 -20.41
CA TRP A 232 5.41 24.39 -20.79
C TRP A 232 5.02 22.94 -20.97
N TYR A 233 3.84 22.59 -20.46
CA TYR A 233 3.19 21.30 -20.63
C TYR A 233 1.96 21.46 -21.53
N THR A 234 1.77 20.57 -22.49
CA THR A 234 0.65 20.61 -23.45
C THR A 234 0.03 19.22 -23.60
N TYR A 235 -1.28 19.21 -23.82
CA TYR A 235 -2.05 18.02 -24.19
C TYR A 235 -2.71 18.30 -25.57
N GLY A 236 -2.25 17.61 -26.62
CA GLY A 236 -2.56 18.01 -27.98
C GLY A 236 -2.09 19.44 -28.23
N ASP A 237 -3.01 20.29 -28.69
CA ASP A 237 -2.75 21.73 -28.94
C ASP A 237 -3.02 22.61 -27.70
N MET A 238 -3.54 22.01 -26.61
CA MET A 238 -3.92 22.75 -25.41
C MET A 238 -2.74 22.87 -24.43
N ARG A 239 -2.43 24.11 -24.04
CA ARG A 239 -1.48 24.37 -22.94
C ARG A 239 -2.15 24.09 -21.58
N ILE A 240 -1.61 23.14 -20.81
CA ILE A 240 -2.14 22.77 -19.50
C ILE A 240 -1.42 23.43 -18.33
N GLY A 241 -0.24 24.02 -18.55
CA GLY A 241 0.43 24.80 -17.51
C GLY A 241 1.89 25.13 -17.84
N GLN A 242 2.38 26.18 -17.18
CA GLN A 242 3.81 26.49 -17.11
C GLN A 242 4.37 25.95 -15.80
N GLY A 243 5.20 24.91 -15.88
CA GLY A 243 5.70 24.16 -14.72
C GLY A 243 4.74 23.06 -14.28
N ARG A 244 5.31 22.10 -13.54
CA ARG A 244 4.62 20.89 -13.07
C ARG A 244 3.44 21.22 -12.15
N GLU A 245 3.61 22.18 -11.23
CA GLU A 245 2.59 22.54 -10.24
C GLU A 245 1.36 23.20 -10.89
N ASN A 246 1.56 24.11 -11.86
CA ASN A 246 0.44 24.69 -12.60
C ASN A 246 -0.28 23.65 -13.45
N SER A 247 0.44 22.67 -13.99
CA SER A 247 -0.17 21.55 -14.73
C SER A 247 -1.01 20.65 -13.82
N LYS A 248 -0.55 20.38 -12.59
CA LYS A 248 -1.33 19.67 -11.56
C LYS A 248 -2.62 20.41 -11.20
N ALA A 249 -2.52 21.73 -10.98
CA ALA A 249 -3.67 22.58 -10.68
C ALA A 249 -4.69 22.54 -11.82
N PHE A 250 -4.22 22.70 -13.06
CA PHE A 250 -5.08 22.61 -14.25
C PHE A 250 -5.82 21.27 -14.33
N LEU A 251 -5.12 20.15 -14.13
CA LEU A 251 -5.75 18.82 -14.15
C LEU A 251 -6.78 18.65 -13.02
N LYS A 252 -6.52 19.22 -11.83
CA LYS A 252 -7.47 19.20 -10.71
C LYS A 252 -8.78 19.96 -11.04
N GLU A 253 -8.67 21.05 -11.80
CA GLU A 253 -9.81 21.88 -12.22
C GLU A 253 -10.54 21.33 -13.47
N ASN A 254 -9.91 20.41 -14.22
CA ASN A 254 -10.45 19.85 -15.47
C ASN A 254 -10.58 18.32 -15.43
N PRO A 255 -11.57 17.76 -14.69
CA PRO A 255 -11.70 16.31 -14.49
C PRO A 255 -11.84 15.51 -15.79
N GLN A 256 -12.54 16.04 -16.79
CA GLN A 256 -12.74 15.36 -18.09
C GLN A 256 -11.41 15.11 -18.80
N ILE A 257 -10.53 16.12 -18.86
CA ILE A 257 -9.20 16.01 -19.46
C ILE A 257 -8.32 15.05 -18.64
N THR A 258 -8.45 15.11 -17.32
CA THR A 258 -7.74 14.23 -16.38
C THR A 258 -8.09 12.77 -16.60
N ASP A 259 -9.37 12.46 -16.76
CA ASP A 259 -9.84 11.10 -16.99
C ASP A 259 -9.46 10.60 -18.39
N GLU A 260 -9.47 11.47 -19.41
CA GLU A 260 -9.00 11.14 -20.75
C GLU A 260 -7.50 10.80 -20.76
N ILE A 261 -6.67 11.62 -20.11
CA ILE A 261 -5.23 11.34 -19.97
C ILE A 261 -5.00 10.05 -19.19
N ALA A 262 -5.73 9.83 -18.10
CA ALA A 262 -5.64 8.62 -17.31
C ALA A 262 -6.03 7.37 -18.11
N ALA A 263 -7.07 7.45 -18.95
CA ALA A 263 -7.49 6.35 -19.82
C ALA A 263 -6.39 6.01 -20.85
N LYS A 264 -5.84 7.01 -21.52
CA LYS A 264 -4.74 6.83 -22.50
C LYS A 264 -3.49 6.24 -21.84
N LEU A 265 -3.16 6.68 -20.61
CA LEU A 265 -2.05 6.12 -19.84
C LEU A 265 -2.27 4.65 -19.52
N ARG A 266 -3.47 4.26 -19.06
CA ARG A 266 -3.79 2.84 -18.78
C ARG A 266 -3.65 1.98 -20.03
N GLU A 267 -4.12 2.45 -21.16
CA GLU A 267 -3.99 1.77 -22.45
C GLU A 267 -2.53 1.60 -22.84
N SER A 268 -1.73 2.68 -22.78
CA SER A 268 -0.32 2.67 -23.17
C SER A 268 0.55 1.78 -22.26
N LEU A 269 0.21 1.70 -20.98
CA LEU A 269 0.95 0.89 -20.00
C LEU A 269 0.46 -0.56 -19.93
N SER A 270 -0.50 -0.96 -20.78
CA SER A 270 -1.13 -2.29 -20.77
C SER A 270 -1.70 -2.66 -19.39
N VAL A 271 -2.12 -1.66 -18.62
CA VAL A 271 -2.79 -1.88 -17.35
C VAL A 271 -4.26 -2.15 -17.66
N THR A 272 -4.62 -3.42 -17.73
CA THR A 272 -6.03 -3.82 -17.83
C THR A 272 -6.76 -3.28 -16.62
N ALA A 273 -7.76 -2.44 -16.83
CA ALA A 273 -8.65 -2.03 -15.75
C ALA A 273 -9.25 -3.29 -15.11
N VAL A 274 -9.22 -3.35 -13.79
CA VAL A 274 -9.99 -4.36 -13.06
C VAL A 274 -11.44 -4.01 -13.32
N THR A 275 -12.04 -4.64 -14.32
CA THR A 275 -13.48 -4.55 -14.56
C THR A 275 -14.18 -5.15 -13.35
N SER A 276 -15.17 -4.42 -12.85
CA SER A 276 -16.10 -4.84 -11.80
C SER A 276 -16.50 -6.31 -12.01
N ARG A 277 -16.47 -7.10 -10.92
CA ARG A 277 -17.02 -8.46 -10.89
C ARG A 277 -18.41 -8.44 -11.52
N GLU A 278 -18.59 -9.15 -12.62
CA GLU A 278 -19.90 -9.69 -12.99
C GLU A 278 -20.24 -10.70 -11.89
N MET A 279 -21.26 -10.37 -11.08
CA MET A 279 -21.86 -11.33 -10.17
C MET A 279 -22.45 -12.45 -11.04
N PRO A 280 -22.19 -13.72 -10.72
CA PRO A 280 -22.92 -14.80 -11.40
C PRO A 280 -24.41 -14.56 -11.14
N GLU A 281 -25.20 -14.46 -12.20
CA GLU A 281 -26.66 -14.57 -12.10
C GLU A 281 -26.94 -15.92 -11.48
N GLU A 282 -27.63 -15.93 -10.32
CA GLU A 282 -28.20 -17.12 -9.75
C GLU A 282 -29.26 -17.59 -10.74
N GLU A 283 -28.98 -18.68 -11.47
CA GLU A 283 -30.01 -19.42 -12.18
C GLU A 283 -30.97 -20.04 -11.15
N GLU A 284 -32.24 -19.63 -11.22
CA GLU A 284 -33.38 -20.23 -10.48
C GLU A 284 -33.57 -21.71 -10.80
#